data_c8f1c39ea0ac986b8352fab284853285
#
_entry.id   c8f1c39ea0ac986b8352fab284853285
#
_cell.length_a   1.000
_cell.length_b   1.000
_cell.length_c   1.000
_cell.angle_alpha   90.00
_cell.angle_beta   90.00
_cell.angle_gamma   90.00
#
_symmetry.space_group_name_H-M   'P 1'
#
loop_
_entity.id
_entity.type
_entity.pdbx_description
1 polymer ?
#
loop_
_entity_poly.entity_id
_entity_poly.type
_entity_poly.pdbx_seq_one_letter_code
_entity_poly.pdbx_strand_id
1 'polypeptide(L)'
;VRTIAAFLVLPLAAVTSAGAYARACHPASEAARYMAKDICVTAHVYDIVQLRDGTRFLDACSPETKDEDCRFTIASLPQDTRDIGDLNALRGKDIQLRGTVHSVNDHALMYLTRAQQLHGGSEKFHPNPALLAGFSAEQGKAPVHDPSLSGNHHFSLFRATH
;
A
#
# COMPACT_ATOMS: atom_id res chain seq x y z
N VAL A 1 39.34 -64.35 -19.87
CA VAL A 1 38.34 -63.75 -18.95
C VAL A 1 38.40 -62.24 -19.15
N ARG A 2 37.38 -61.65 -19.88
CA ARG A 2 37.29 -60.17 -20.12
C ARG A 2 36.20 -59.62 -19.21
N THR A 3 36.58 -58.79 -18.23
CA THR A 3 35.68 -58.08 -17.33
C THR A 3 35.28 -56.76 -17.97
N ILE A 4 33.99 -56.57 -18.29
CA ILE A 4 33.43 -55.37 -18.81
C ILE A 4 32.94 -54.54 -17.58
N ALA A 5 33.59 -53.41 -17.30
CA ALA A 5 33.16 -52.48 -16.30
C ALA A 5 32.09 -51.55 -16.92
N ALA A 6 30.87 -51.66 -16.44
CA ALA A 6 29.76 -50.76 -16.82
C ALA A 6 29.82 -49.51 -15.97
N PHE A 7 30.14 -48.36 -16.58
CA PHE A 7 30.02 -47.04 -15.95
C PHE A 7 28.57 -46.55 -15.96
N LEU A 8 27.97 -46.50 -14.79
CA LEU A 8 26.66 -45.92 -14.55
C LEU A 8 26.82 -44.38 -14.49
N VAL A 9 26.39 -43.71 -15.57
CA VAL A 9 26.32 -42.24 -15.60
C VAL A 9 25.01 -41.83 -14.99
N LEU A 10 25.02 -41.28 -13.76
CA LEU A 10 23.85 -40.63 -13.15
C LEU A 10 23.70 -39.24 -13.76
N PRO A 11 22.50 -38.89 -14.28
CA PRO A 11 22.21 -37.51 -14.67
C PRO A 11 22.02 -36.64 -13.43
N LEU A 12 22.89 -35.65 -13.28
CA LEU A 12 22.77 -34.61 -12.26
C LEU A 12 21.64 -33.66 -12.68
N ALA A 13 20.45 -33.83 -12.10
CA ALA A 13 19.32 -32.91 -12.31
C ALA A 13 19.65 -31.58 -11.62
N ALA A 14 19.99 -30.55 -12.40
CA ALA A 14 20.13 -29.18 -11.92
C ALA A 14 18.77 -28.63 -11.50
N VAL A 15 18.50 -28.59 -10.21
CA VAL A 15 17.32 -27.91 -9.64
C VAL A 15 17.59 -26.42 -9.73
N THR A 16 17.09 -25.77 -10.78
CA THR A 16 17.04 -24.29 -10.86
C THR A 16 15.97 -23.81 -9.88
N SER A 17 16.39 -23.45 -8.66
CA SER A 17 15.58 -22.70 -7.72
C SER A 17 15.27 -21.34 -8.36
N ALA A 18 14.04 -21.15 -8.85
CA ALA A 18 13.50 -19.85 -9.20
C ALA A 18 13.48 -19.01 -7.91
N GLY A 19 14.55 -18.26 -7.66
CA GLY A 19 14.61 -17.29 -6.57
C GLY A 19 13.47 -16.31 -6.78
N ALA A 20 12.48 -16.32 -5.87
CA ALA A 20 11.53 -15.23 -5.77
C ALA A 20 12.37 -13.96 -5.58
N TYR A 21 12.41 -13.10 -6.58
CA TYR A 21 13.01 -11.78 -6.47
C TYR A 21 12.19 -11.01 -5.43
N ALA A 22 12.61 -11.09 -4.17
CA ALA A 22 12.17 -10.14 -3.17
C ALA A 22 12.57 -8.77 -3.69
N ARG A 23 11.59 -7.96 -4.08
CA ARG A 23 11.84 -6.60 -4.57
C ARG A 23 12.57 -5.87 -3.45
N ALA A 24 13.78 -5.38 -3.74
CA ALA A 24 14.58 -4.65 -2.78
C ALA A 24 13.77 -3.45 -2.25
N CYS A 25 13.75 -3.28 -0.92
CA CYS A 25 13.13 -2.11 -0.33
C CYS A 25 14.06 -0.90 -0.51
N HIS A 26 13.47 0.27 -0.76
CA HIS A 26 14.17 1.54 -0.87
C HIS A 26 14.31 2.20 0.49
N PRO A 27 15.40 2.94 0.77
CA PRO A 27 15.50 3.69 2.01
C PRO A 27 14.45 4.81 2.07
N ALA A 28 13.98 5.14 3.27
CA ALA A 28 12.98 6.19 3.50
C ALA A 28 13.37 7.54 2.87
N SER A 29 14.67 7.88 2.89
CA SER A 29 15.22 9.10 2.27
C SER A 29 14.99 9.20 0.76
N GLU A 30 14.76 8.09 0.09
CA GLU A 30 14.51 8.05 -1.36
C GLU A 30 13.01 7.97 -1.70
N ALA A 31 12.12 7.82 -0.72
CA ALA A 31 10.69 7.61 -0.94
C ALA A 31 10.06 8.69 -1.83
N ALA A 32 10.49 9.96 -1.70
CA ALA A 32 10.01 11.06 -2.51
C ALA A 32 10.22 10.88 -4.04
N ARG A 33 11.15 10.02 -4.47
CA ARG A 33 11.39 9.72 -5.89
C ARG A 33 10.34 8.77 -6.48
N TYR A 34 9.51 8.18 -5.63
CA TYR A 34 8.57 7.13 -5.99
C TYR A 34 7.11 7.53 -5.76
N MET A 35 6.80 8.83 -5.87
CA MET A 35 5.43 9.33 -5.73
C MET A 35 4.45 8.57 -6.61
N ALA A 36 3.28 8.25 -6.05
CA ALA A 36 2.19 7.49 -6.66
C ALA A 36 2.56 6.05 -7.09
N LYS A 37 3.68 5.49 -6.56
CA LYS A 37 4.09 4.11 -6.82
C LYS A 37 3.93 3.24 -5.58
N ASP A 38 3.50 1.99 -5.77
CA ASP A 38 3.52 0.93 -4.74
C ASP A 38 4.94 0.36 -4.64
N ILE A 39 5.61 0.65 -3.56
CA ILE A 39 6.99 0.22 -3.28
C ILE A 39 7.12 -0.35 -1.87
N CYS A 40 8.26 -1.00 -1.62
CA CYS A 40 8.71 -1.29 -0.27
C CYS A 40 9.71 -0.22 0.18
N VAL A 41 9.52 0.31 1.39
CA VAL A 41 10.42 1.27 2.02
C VAL A 41 10.98 0.67 3.31
N THR A 42 12.29 0.82 3.54
CA THR A 42 12.95 0.53 4.82
C THR A 42 13.09 1.83 5.59
N ALA A 43 12.61 1.85 6.82
CA ALA A 43 12.66 3.00 7.71
C ALA A 43 12.99 2.59 9.15
N HIS A 44 13.72 3.43 9.87
CA HIS A 44 13.85 3.33 11.33
C HIS A 44 12.74 4.15 11.98
N VAL A 45 12.03 3.59 12.94
CA VAL A 45 10.95 4.30 13.68
C VAL A 45 11.56 4.91 14.93
N TYR A 46 11.84 6.22 14.91
CA TYR A 46 12.42 6.94 16.05
C TYR A 46 11.39 7.24 17.13
N ASP A 47 10.19 7.69 16.72
CA ASP A 47 9.12 8.00 17.66
C ASP A 47 7.74 7.71 17.02
N ILE A 48 6.72 7.74 17.88
CA ILE A 48 5.32 7.56 17.47
C ILE A 48 4.51 8.64 18.17
N VAL A 49 3.93 9.51 17.37
CA VAL A 49 3.10 10.62 17.84
C VAL A 49 1.64 10.31 17.54
N GLN A 50 0.78 10.39 18.55
CA GLN A 50 -0.66 10.24 18.38
C GLN A 50 -1.35 11.58 18.57
N LEU A 51 -2.16 11.97 17.58
CA LEU A 51 -3.00 13.16 17.63
C LEU A 51 -4.29 12.91 18.43
N ARG A 52 -5.00 13.98 18.76
CA ARG A 52 -6.28 13.91 19.53
C ARG A 52 -7.39 13.18 18.80
N ASP A 53 -7.39 13.20 17.46
CA ASP A 53 -8.33 12.50 16.61
C ASP A 53 -8.03 10.99 16.48
N GLY A 54 -6.93 10.52 17.09
CA GLY A 54 -6.47 9.14 17.04
C GLY A 54 -5.57 8.81 15.86
N THR A 55 -5.28 9.77 14.97
CA THR A 55 -4.26 9.60 13.92
C THR A 55 -2.88 9.41 14.56
N ARG A 56 -2.11 8.47 14.07
CA ARG A 56 -0.77 8.16 14.58
C ARG A 56 0.26 8.38 13.46
N PHE A 57 1.33 9.05 13.79
CA PHE A 57 2.47 9.25 12.91
C PHE A 57 3.67 8.49 13.45
N LEU A 58 4.35 7.76 12.58
CA LEU A 58 5.62 7.13 12.88
C LEU A 58 6.70 8.03 12.30
N ASP A 59 7.51 8.57 13.19
CA ASP A 59 8.65 9.40 12.81
C ASP A 59 9.78 8.50 12.31
N ALA A 60 10.10 8.65 11.03
CA ALA A 60 11.14 7.89 10.33
C ALA A 60 12.41 8.73 10.07
N CYS A 61 12.45 9.96 10.57
CA CYS A 61 13.62 10.82 10.47
C CYS A 61 14.40 10.82 11.79
N SER A 62 15.74 10.86 11.70
CA SER A 62 16.59 10.97 12.88
C SER A 62 16.24 12.22 13.70
N PRO A 63 16.27 12.19 15.04
CA PRO A 63 16.04 13.34 15.90
C PRO A 63 16.98 14.52 15.63
N GLU A 64 18.12 14.27 14.96
CA GLU A 64 19.08 15.29 14.54
C GLU A 64 18.67 15.96 13.22
N THR A 65 17.72 15.35 12.48
CA THR A 65 17.20 15.89 11.21
C THR A 65 16.19 17.00 11.56
N LYS A 66 16.36 18.18 10.98
CA LYS A 66 15.38 19.25 11.13
C LYS A 66 14.06 18.85 10.47
N ASP A 67 12.93 19.31 10.99
CA ASP A 67 11.60 19.00 10.47
C ASP A 67 11.45 19.36 8.97
N GLU A 68 12.09 20.45 8.54
CA GLU A 68 12.12 20.91 7.15
C GLU A 68 12.88 19.95 6.20
N ASP A 69 13.82 19.17 6.75
CA ASP A 69 14.64 18.21 6.01
C ASP A 69 14.05 16.79 6.06
N CYS A 70 13.10 16.53 6.97
CA CYS A 70 12.38 15.28 7.07
C CYS A 70 11.34 15.16 5.94
N ARG A 71 11.65 14.40 4.93
CA ARG A 71 10.85 14.31 3.69
C ARG A 71 9.98 13.07 3.61
N PHE A 72 9.92 12.27 4.66
CA PHE A 72 9.15 11.03 4.69
C PHE A 72 8.47 10.81 6.04
N THR A 73 7.21 10.43 6.00
CA THR A 73 6.40 10.12 7.19
C THR A 73 5.52 8.90 6.92
N ILE A 74 5.26 8.13 7.97
CA ILE A 74 4.27 7.04 7.93
C ILE A 74 3.10 7.46 8.81
N ALA A 75 1.89 7.39 8.26
CA ALA A 75 0.67 7.72 8.99
C ALA A 75 -0.24 6.50 9.12
N SER A 76 -0.91 6.39 10.25
CA SER A 76 -1.95 5.39 10.52
C SER A 76 -3.21 6.11 10.98
N LEU A 77 -4.31 5.89 10.26
CA LEU A 77 -5.59 6.51 10.55
C LEU A 77 -6.33 5.80 11.70
N PRO A 78 -7.21 6.48 12.45
CA PRO A 78 -7.94 5.88 13.57
C PRO A 78 -8.73 4.63 13.20
N GLN A 79 -9.30 4.61 12.00
CA GLN A 79 -10.10 3.50 11.47
C GLN A 79 -9.30 2.22 11.26
N ASP A 80 -7.98 2.32 11.08
CA ASP A 80 -7.08 1.20 10.80
C ASP A 80 -6.47 0.60 12.08
N THR A 81 -6.73 1.19 13.23
CA THR A 81 -6.12 0.80 14.51
C THR A 81 -6.27 -0.69 14.83
N ARG A 82 -7.43 -1.29 14.51
CA ARG A 82 -7.69 -2.71 14.75
C ARG A 82 -6.87 -3.62 13.85
N ASP A 83 -6.66 -3.21 12.60
CA ASP A 83 -5.97 -4.00 11.57
C ASP A 83 -4.45 -3.93 11.72
N ILE A 84 -3.94 -2.95 12.47
CA ILE A 84 -2.52 -2.71 12.68
C ILE A 84 -2.06 -3.22 14.05
N GLY A 85 -2.88 -3.01 15.09
CA GLY A 85 -2.54 -3.32 16.47
C GLY A 85 -1.70 -2.23 17.15
N ASP A 86 -0.86 -2.65 18.11
CA ASP A 86 -0.04 -1.72 18.91
C ASP A 86 1.21 -1.29 18.16
N LEU A 87 1.24 -0.03 17.74
CA LEU A 87 2.38 0.58 17.07
C LEU A 87 3.55 0.86 18.01
N ASN A 88 3.33 1.01 19.33
CA ASN A 88 4.43 1.30 20.26
C ASN A 88 5.52 0.21 20.21
N ALA A 89 5.15 -1.01 19.84
CA ALA A 89 6.07 -2.10 19.63
C ALA A 89 7.09 -1.86 18.50
N LEU A 90 6.85 -0.87 17.62
CA LEU A 90 7.74 -0.54 16.50
C LEU A 90 8.75 0.57 16.84
N ARG A 91 8.57 1.29 17.95
CA ARG A 91 9.49 2.36 18.38
C ARG A 91 10.91 1.81 18.55
N GLY A 92 11.90 2.50 17.98
CA GLY A 92 13.31 2.12 17.99
C GLY A 92 13.64 0.91 17.12
N LYS A 93 12.78 0.52 16.19
CA LYS A 93 13.00 -0.61 15.29
C LYS A 93 13.11 -0.19 13.83
N ASP A 94 13.89 -0.97 13.09
CA ASP A 94 13.89 -0.93 11.64
C ASP A 94 12.69 -1.73 11.14
N ILE A 95 11.93 -1.12 10.25
CA ILE A 95 10.75 -1.72 9.63
C ILE A 95 10.87 -1.72 8.11
N GLN A 96 10.18 -2.65 7.47
CA GLN A 96 9.93 -2.63 6.04
C GLN A 96 8.43 -2.42 5.84
N LEU A 97 8.07 -1.37 5.13
CA LEU A 97 6.68 -1.03 4.86
C LEU A 97 6.43 -1.05 3.35
N ARG A 98 5.45 -1.83 2.91
CA ARG A 98 4.97 -1.79 1.54
C ARG A 98 3.68 -0.99 1.43
N GLY A 99 3.61 -0.13 0.43
CA GLY A 99 2.43 0.67 0.15
C GLY A 99 2.67 1.72 -0.92
N THR A 100 1.66 2.53 -1.18
CA THR A 100 1.74 3.63 -2.13
C THR A 100 2.36 4.85 -1.46
N VAL A 101 3.30 5.48 -2.15
CA VAL A 101 3.87 6.76 -1.71
C VAL A 101 2.95 7.89 -2.16
N HIS A 102 2.41 8.64 -1.22
CA HIS A 102 1.57 9.82 -1.46
C HIS A 102 2.39 11.09 -1.29
N SER A 103 1.96 12.17 -1.95
CA SER A 103 2.51 13.50 -1.77
C SER A 103 1.57 14.34 -0.91
N VAL A 104 2.06 14.88 0.19
CA VAL A 104 1.33 15.80 1.06
C VAL A 104 2.26 16.97 1.37
N ASN A 105 1.94 18.17 0.89
CA ASN A 105 2.75 19.39 1.10
C ASN A 105 4.24 19.16 0.75
N ASP A 106 4.52 18.57 -0.40
CA ASP A 106 5.86 18.21 -0.90
C ASP A 106 6.64 17.20 -0.07
N HIS A 107 5.98 16.53 0.89
CA HIS A 107 6.54 15.45 1.67
C HIS A 107 5.99 14.10 1.16
N ALA A 108 6.82 13.08 1.22
CA ALA A 108 6.40 11.71 0.95
C ALA A 108 5.69 11.14 2.18
N LEU A 109 4.51 10.59 1.98
CA LEU A 109 3.71 9.95 3.01
C LEU A 109 3.33 8.54 2.58
N MET A 110 3.42 7.57 3.47
CA MET A 110 2.83 6.25 3.29
C MET A 110 1.80 5.99 4.39
N TYR A 111 0.68 5.36 4.01
CA TYR A 111 -0.30 4.93 4.99
C TYR A 111 -0.02 3.51 5.46
N LEU A 112 0.08 3.32 6.77
CA LEU A 112 0.04 2.02 7.41
C LEU A 112 -1.42 1.73 7.78
N THR A 113 -2.07 0.86 7.01
CA THR A 113 -3.50 0.54 7.09
C THR A 113 -3.75 -0.87 7.63
N ARG A 114 -2.73 -1.74 7.59
CA ARG A 114 -2.77 -3.11 8.15
C ARG A 114 -1.37 -3.64 8.46
N ALA A 115 -1.28 -4.52 9.43
CA ALA A 115 0.00 -5.11 9.87
C ALA A 115 0.74 -5.90 8.76
N GLN A 116 0.01 -6.48 7.80
CA GLN A 116 0.61 -7.23 6.70
C GLN A 116 1.54 -6.39 5.80
N GLN A 117 1.35 -5.07 5.75
CA GLN A 117 2.25 -4.18 5.02
C GLN A 117 3.69 -4.23 5.55
N LEU A 118 3.85 -4.50 6.86
CA LEU A 118 5.17 -4.67 7.50
C LEU A 118 5.86 -5.98 7.09
N HIS A 119 5.15 -6.86 6.39
CA HIS A 119 5.63 -8.14 5.89
C HIS A 119 5.48 -8.26 4.36
N GLY A 120 5.44 -7.12 3.67
CA GLY A 120 5.36 -7.07 2.20
C GLY A 120 3.95 -7.20 1.62
N GLY A 121 2.90 -7.23 2.46
CA GLY A 121 1.50 -7.18 2.03
C GLY A 121 1.12 -5.82 1.44
N SER A 122 0.05 -5.79 0.66
CA SER A 122 -0.46 -4.56 0.04
C SER A 122 -1.19 -3.68 1.05
N GLU A 123 -1.25 -2.39 0.75
CA GLU A 123 -2.09 -1.40 1.45
C GLU A 123 -3.57 -1.74 1.30
N LYS A 124 -4.39 -1.40 2.33
CA LYS A 124 -5.84 -1.50 2.26
C LYS A 124 -6.37 -0.32 1.45
N PHE A 125 -7.22 -0.60 0.48
CA PHE A 125 -7.89 0.45 -0.27
C PHE A 125 -8.81 1.26 0.64
N HIS A 126 -8.56 2.57 0.74
CA HIS A 126 -9.47 3.53 1.33
C HIS A 126 -10.01 4.43 0.22
N PRO A 127 -11.32 4.42 -0.01
CA PRO A 127 -11.90 5.37 -0.96
C PRO A 127 -11.63 6.80 -0.45
N ASN A 128 -11.21 7.68 -1.35
CA ASN A 128 -10.97 9.08 -1.00
C ASN A 128 -12.29 9.73 -0.52
N PRO A 129 -12.36 10.23 0.74
CA PRO A 129 -13.58 10.85 1.26
C PRO A 129 -14.10 12.00 0.40
N ALA A 130 -13.19 12.75 -0.25
CA ALA A 130 -13.57 13.85 -1.15
C ALA A 130 -14.30 13.35 -2.41
N LEU A 131 -13.95 12.14 -2.90
CA LEU A 131 -14.66 11.52 -4.02
C LEU A 131 -16.01 10.96 -3.58
N LEU A 132 -16.11 10.42 -2.37
CA LEU A 132 -17.37 9.93 -1.81
C LEU A 132 -18.36 11.07 -1.55
N ALA A 133 -17.89 12.25 -1.11
CA ALA A 133 -18.72 13.43 -0.92
C ALA A 133 -19.34 13.91 -2.22
N GLY A 134 -18.68 13.71 -3.38
CA GLY A 134 -19.23 14.02 -4.71
C GLY A 134 -20.37 13.10 -5.16
N PHE A 135 -20.55 11.96 -4.51
CA PHE A 135 -21.60 10.97 -4.79
C PHE A 135 -22.76 11.03 -3.79
N SER A 136 -22.74 11.96 -2.82
CA SER A 136 -23.88 12.10 -1.91
C SER A 136 -25.08 12.67 -2.66
N ALA A 137 -26.21 11.97 -2.61
CA ALA A 137 -27.47 12.34 -3.28
C ALA A 137 -28.01 13.73 -2.85
N GLU A 138 -27.53 14.28 -1.74
CA GLU A 138 -27.91 15.60 -1.24
C GLU A 138 -27.28 16.76 -2.03
N GLN A 139 -26.15 16.57 -2.69
CA GLN A 139 -25.57 17.55 -3.61
C GLN A 139 -26.15 17.46 -5.03
N GLY A 140 -26.92 16.43 -5.31
CA GLY A 140 -27.57 16.16 -6.61
C GLY A 140 -28.84 16.97 -6.87
N LYS A 141 -28.97 18.22 -6.40
CA LYS A 141 -30.07 19.11 -6.80
C LYS A 141 -29.92 19.69 -8.21
N ALA A 142 -28.82 19.46 -8.87
CA ALA A 142 -28.72 19.69 -10.31
C ALA A 142 -28.83 18.34 -11.02
N PRO A 143 -29.88 18.05 -11.79
CA PRO A 143 -29.90 16.86 -12.63
C PRO A 143 -28.74 16.99 -13.59
N VAL A 144 -27.78 16.05 -13.48
CA VAL A 144 -26.73 15.90 -14.50
C VAL A 144 -27.49 15.50 -15.78
N HIS A 145 -27.72 16.46 -16.61
CA HIS A 145 -28.30 16.23 -17.92
C HIS A 145 -27.16 15.67 -18.79
N ASP A 146 -26.99 14.36 -18.73
CA ASP A 146 -26.14 13.66 -19.68
C ASP A 146 -26.94 13.53 -20.98
N PRO A 147 -26.57 14.27 -22.03
CA PRO A 147 -27.27 14.21 -23.29
C PRO A 147 -27.21 12.83 -23.97
N SER A 148 -26.27 11.99 -23.57
CA SER A 148 -26.14 10.61 -24.06
C SER A 148 -27.16 9.64 -23.44
N LEU A 149 -27.72 9.99 -22.27
CA LEU A 149 -28.76 9.23 -21.59
C LEU A 149 -30.17 9.71 -21.92
N SER A 150 -30.29 10.82 -22.65
CA SER A 150 -31.57 11.39 -23.11
C SER A 150 -32.17 10.67 -24.32
N GLY A 151 -31.53 9.66 -24.86
CA GLY A 151 -32.10 8.79 -25.89
C GLY A 151 -33.17 7.89 -25.29
N ASN A 152 -34.37 7.93 -25.89
CA ASN A 152 -35.53 7.09 -25.59
C ASN A 152 -35.20 5.59 -25.75
N HIS A 153 -34.46 5.04 -24.80
CA HIS A 153 -34.39 3.60 -24.66
C HIS A 153 -35.61 3.12 -23.88
N HIS A 154 -36.70 2.85 -24.62
CA HIS A 154 -37.78 2.01 -24.14
C HIS A 154 -37.21 0.67 -23.74
N PHE A 155 -36.88 0.47 -22.47
CA PHE A 155 -36.81 -0.85 -21.90
C PHE A 155 -38.22 -1.44 -21.88
N SER A 156 -38.57 -2.22 -22.90
CA SER A 156 -39.75 -3.07 -22.85
C SER A 156 -39.46 -4.13 -21.78
N LEU A 157 -39.99 -3.93 -20.59
CA LEU A 157 -40.08 -4.96 -19.57
C LEU A 157 -40.80 -6.15 -20.17
N PHE A 158 -40.14 -7.30 -20.18
CA PHE A 158 -40.73 -8.58 -20.55
C PHE A 158 -41.99 -8.82 -19.73
N ARG A 159 -43.15 -8.68 -20.44
CA ARG A 159 -44.43 -9.08 -19.90
C ARG A 159 -44.48 -10.60 -19.94
N ALA A 160 -44.30 -11.22 -18.80
CA ALA A 160 -44.63 -12.63 -18.65
C ALA A 160 -46.10 -12.81 -18.85
N THR A 161 -46.52 -13.48 -19.94
CA THR A 161 -47.87 -13.98 -20.13
C THR A 161 -47.89 -15.44 -19.70
N HIS A 162 -48.90 -15.75 -18.89
CA HIS A 162 -49.32 -17.08 -18.49
C HIS A 162 -49.55 -18.01 -19.68
#